data_1a15d3c5cc6a0b7f17be1c1a6e77a949
#
_entry.id   1a15d3c5cc6a0b7f17be1c1a6e77a949
#
_cell.length_a   1.000
_cell.length_b   1.000
_cell.length_c   1.000
_cell.angle_alpha   90.00
_cell.angle_beta   90.00
_cell.angle_gamma   90.00
#
_symmetry.space_group_name_H-M   'P 1'
#
loop_
_entity.id
_entity.type
_entity.pdbx_description
1 polymer ?
#
loop_
_entity_poly.entity_id
_entity_poly.type
_entity_poly.pdbx_seq_one_letter_code
_entity_poly.pdbx_strand_id
1 'polypeptide(L)' 'MELRTLHYFLTVAREQSISAAAESLHISQPALSTQLKGMEEELGKQLLIRGTKGSRKVVLTEEGMILRRRAEEILSLV' A
#
# COMPACT_ATOMS: atom_id res chain seq x y z
N MET A 1 -3.00 12.99 -3.66
CA MET A 1 -2.27 11.71 -3.71
C MET A 1 -1.18 11.80 -4.76
N GLU A 2 0.00 11.32 -4.44
CA GLU A 2 1.12 11.38 -5.35
C GLU A 2 1.34 10.02 -6.02
N LEU A 3 1.93 10.03 -7.22
CA LEU A 3 2.27 8.80 -7.93
C LEU A 3 3.21 7.94 -7.10
N ARG A 4 4.11 8.56 -6.33
CA ARG A 4 5.01 7.84 -5.44
C ARG A 4 4.24 7.03 -4.41
N THR A 5 3.19 7.59 -3.82
CA THR A 5 2.37 6.88 -2.84
C THR A 5 1.63 5.71 -3.48
N LEU A 6 1.15 5.87 -4.72
CA LEU A 6 0.55 4.76 -5.45
C LEU A 6 1.57 3.63 -5.66
N HIS A 7 2.81 3.99 -5.98
CA HIS A 7 3.88 3.01 -6.13
C HIS A 7 4.14 2.27 -4.82
N TYR A 8 4.15 3.00 -3.70
CA TYR A 8 4.31 2.39 -2.38
C TYR A 8 3.19 1.39 -2.10
N PHE A 9 1.96 1.80 -2.40
CA PHE A 9 0.80 0.93 -2.20
C PHE A 9 0.92 -0.37 -3.02
N LEU A 10 1.31 -0.25 -4.30
CA LEU A 10 1.48 -1.43 -5.16
C LEU A 10 2.58 -2.34 -4.65
N THR A 11 3.65 -1.77 -4.11
CA THR A 11 4.74 -2.57 -3.55
C THR A 11 4.27 -3.36 -2.34
N VAL A 12 3.50 -2.73 -1.45
CA VAL A 12 2.93 -3.41 -0.28
C VAL A 12 1.96 -4.53 -0.73
N ALA A 13 1.13 -4.25 -1.72
CA ALA A 13 0.19 -5.23 -2.24
C ALA A 13 0.91 -6.46 -2.80
N ARG A 14 2.01 -6.23 -3.51
CA ARG A 14 2.81 -7.31 -4.09
C ARG A 14 3.56 -8.10 -3.02
N GLU A 15 4.21 -7.40 -2.09
CA GLU A 15 5.02 -8.06 -1.05
C GLU A 15 4.16 -8.68 0.04
N GLN A 16 2.96 -8.21 0.23
CA GLN A 16 2.04 -8.64 1.29
C GLN A 16 2.67 -8.49 2.68
N SER A 17 3.56 -7.52 2.82
CA SER A 17 4.30 -7.27 4.05
C SER A 17 4.77 -5.82 4.05
N ILE A 18 4.48 -5.09 5.13
CA ILE A 18 4.95 -3.71 5.28
C ILE A 18 6.47 -3.69 5.40
N SER A 19 7.04 -4.61 6.18
CA SER A 19 8.50 -4.63 6.38
C SER A 19 9.24 -4.98 5.11
N ALA A 20 8.75 -5.97 4.36
CA ALA A 20 9.39 -6.35 3.10
C ALA A 20 9.26 -5.22 2.07
N ALA A 21 8.12 -4.56 2.01
CA ALA A 21 7.91 -3.44 1.10
C ALA A 21 8.83 -2.26 1.45
N ALA A 22 8.94 -1.93 2.74
CA ALA A 22 9.80 -0.84 3.18
C ALA A 22 11.25 -1.12 2.82
N GLU A 23 11.70 -2.35 3.00
CA GLU A 23 13.05 -2.78 2.63
C GLU A 23 13.27 -2.64 1.13
N SER A 24 12.31 -3.10 0.33
CA SER A 24 12.38 -3.00 -1.13
C SER A 24 12.41 -1.54 -1.59
N LEU A 25 11.70 -0.68 -0.90
CA LEU A 25 11.59 0.74 -1.26
C LEU A 25 12.71 1.59 -0.65
N HIS A 26 13.55 1.02 0.20
CA HIS A 26 14.63 1.72 0.89
C HIS A 26 14.11 2.87 1.77
N ILE A 27 12.99 2.64 2.45
CA ILE A 27 12.43 3.59 3.42
C ILE A 27 12.13 2.86 4.72
N SER A 28 11.93 3.62 5.79
CA SER A 28 11.59 3.03 7.08
C SER A 28 10.14 2.55 7.09
N GLN A 29 9.85 1.56 7.93
CA GLN A 29 8.47 1.09 8.09
C GLN A 29 7.54 2.21 8.57
N PRO A 30 7.93 3.03 9.58
CA PRO A 30 7.06 4.13 9.98
C PRO A 30 6.77 5.12 8.85
N ALA A 31 7.76 5.42 8.00
CA ALA A 31 7.55 6.31 6.86
C ALA A 31 6.55 5.71 5.89
N LEU A 32 6.70 4.42 5.58
CA LEU A 32 5.78 3.75 4.67
C LEU A 32 4.36 3.70 5.26
N SER A 33 4.25 3.33 6.54
CA SER A 33 2.94 3.27 7.21
C SER A 33 2.25 4.63 7.20
N THR A 34 2.99 5.72 7.43
CA THR A 34 2.44 7.07 7.41
C THR A 34 1.91 7.41 6.02
N GLN A 35 2.65 7.08 4.97
CA GLN A 35 2.22 7.34 3.60
C GLN A 35 0.94 6.57 3.25
N LEU A 36 0.87 5.31 3.64
CA LEU A 36 -0.31 4.49 3.36
C LEU A 36 -1.53 4.96 4.13
N LYS A 37 -1.34 5.33 5.39
CA LYS A 37 -2.43 5.86 6.22
C LYS A 37 -2.95 7.17 5.67
N GLY A 38 -2.05 8.05 5.23
CA GLY A 38 -2.44 9.31 4.61
C GLY A 38 -3.27 9.09 3.36
N MET A 39 -2.91 8.10 2.56
CA MET A 39 -3.67 7.76 1.37
C MET A 39 -5.07 7.26 1.72
N GLU A 40 -5.17 6.38 2.71
CA GLU A 40 -6.48 5.88 3.17
C GLU A 40 -7.35 7.01 3.70
N GLU A 41 -6.76 7.93 4.47
CA GLU A 41 -7.50 9.08 4.98
C GLU A 41 -7.97 10.00 3.86
N GLU A 42 -7.12 10.25 2.88
CA GLU A 42 -7.47 11.10 1.74
C GLU A 42 -8.63 10.53 0.94
N LEU A 43 -8.62 9.20 0.73
CA LEU A 43 -9.68 8.53 -0.02
C LEU A 43 -10.91 8.21 0.83
N GLY A 44 -10.78 8.28 2.16
CA GLY A 44 -11.86 7.95 3.07
C GLY A 44 -12.22 6.47 3.05
N LYS A 45 -11.27 5.61 2.68
CA LYS A 45 -11.49 4.16 2.57
C LYS A 45 -10.31 3.40 3.14
N GLN A 46 -10.60 2.30 3.80
CA GLN A 46 -9.55 1.37 4.21
C GLN A 46 -9.16 0.54 2.99
N LEU A 47 -7.88 0.48 2.71
CA LEU A 47 -7.36 -0.21 1.53
C LEU A 47 -6.62 -1.49 1.90
N LEU A 48 -6.08 -1.54 3.12
CA LEU A 48 -5.25 -2.63 3.59
C LEU A 48 -5.80 -3.17 4.89
N ILE A 49 -5.75 -4.49 5.03
CA ILE A 49 -6.04 -5.18 6.28
C ILE A 49 -4.71 -5.76 6.74
N ARG A 50 -4.21 -5.25 7.87
CA ARG A 50 -2.96 -5.74 8.43
C ARG A 50 -3.23 -7.03 9.17
N GLY A 51 -2.23 -7.93 9.16
CA GLY A 51 -2.36 -9.20 9.85
C GLY A 51 -2.64 -9.03 11.33
N THR A 52 -3.42 -9.94 11.87
CA THR A 52 -3.70 -9.98 13.28
C THR A 52 -2.53 -10.63 14.01
N LYS A 53 -2.66 -10.72 15.34
CA LYS A 53 -1.65 -11.32 16.21
C LYS A 53 -1.25 -12.71 15.67
N GLY A 54 0.02 -12.88 15.35
CA GLY A 54 0.56 -14.12 14.82
C GLY A 54 0.66 -14.16 13.29
N SER A 55 0.10 -13.19 12.59
CA SER A 55 0.23 -13.08 11.13
C SER A 55 0.68 -11.67 10.77
N ARG A 56 1.70 -11.55 9.94
CA ARG A 56 2.18 -10.26 9.45
C ARG A 56 1.76 -10.01 8.01
N LYS A 57 0.96 -10.91 7.46
CA LYS A 57 0.53 -10.80 6.09
C LYS A 57 -0.49 -9.67 5.95
N VAL A 58 -0.25 -8.79 4.97
CA VAL A 58 -1.15 -7.71 4.63
C VAL A 58 -1.97 -8.13 3.43
N VAL A 59 -3.29 -7.95 3.51
CA VAL A 59 -4.17 -8.23 2.38
C VAL A 59 -4.95 -6.97 2.03
N LEU A 60 -5.48 -6.93 0.82
CA LEU A 60 -6.25 -5.79 0.34
C LEU A 60 -7.71 -5.93 0.71
N THR A 61 -8.35 -4.80 1.02
CA THR A 61 -9.80 -4.74 1.08
C THR A 61 -10.34 -4.79 -0.35
N GLU A 62 -11.65 -4.85 -0.51
CA GLU A 62 -12.27 -4.76 -1.82
C GLU A 62 -11.87 -3.46 -2.52
N GLU A 63 -11.93 -2.35 -1.78
CA GLU A 63 -11.51 -1.05 -2.28
C GLU A 63 -10.03 -1.04 -2.65
N GLY A 64 -9.21 -1.72 -1.87
CA GLY A 64 -7.78 -1.86 -2.16
C GLY A 64 -7.53 -2.62 -3.45
N MET A 65 -8.33 -3.63 -3.74
CA MET A 65 -8.21 -4.39 -4.98
C MET A 65 -8.55 -3.53 -6.20
N ILE A 66 -9.60 -2.71 -6.07
CA ILE A 66 -9.98 -1.77 -7.12
C ILE A 66 -8.86 -0.75 -7.34
N LEU A 67 -8.34 -0.18 -6.26
CA LEU A 67 -7.25 0.80 -6.37
C LEU A 67 -6.01 0.18 -6.99
N ARG A 68 -5.67 -1.06 -6.62
CA ARG A 68 -4.50 -1.73 -7.20
C ARG A 68 -4.61 -1.78 -8.72
N ARG A 69 -5.76 -2.17 -9.24
CA ARG A 69 -5.99 -2.24 -10.68
C ARG A 69 -5.82 -0.88 -11.34
N ARG A 70 -6.44 0.14 -10.74
CA ARG A 70 -6.35 1.49 -11.29
C ARG A 70 -4.94 2.07 -11.17
N ALA A 71 -4.26 1.80 -10.07
CA ALA A 71 -2.90 2.27 -9.87
C ALA A 71 -1.93 1.66 -10.88
N GLU A 72 -2.10 0.39 -11.20
CA GLU A 72 -1.30 -0.26 -12.23
C GLU A 72 -1.50 0.42 -13.58
N GLU A 73 -2.75 0.74 -13.92
CA GLU A 73 -3.05 1.47 -15.15
C GLU A 73 -2.41 2.86 -15.16
N ILE A 74 -2.56 3.59 -14.05
CA ILE A 74 -2.01 4.95 -13.93
C ILE A 74 -0.50 4.93 -14.08
N LEU A 75 0.18 4.06 -13.36
CA LEU A 75 1.64 4.01 -13.37
C LEU A 75 2.19 3.50 -14.71
N SER A 76 1.39 2.76 -15.46
CA SER A 76 1.82 2.30 -16.79
C SER A 76 1.86 3.46 -17.81
N LEU A 77 1.25 4.59 -17.48
CA LEU A 77 1.20 5.74 -18.36
C LEU A 77 2.35 6.73 -18.14
N VAL A 78 3.16 6.53 -17.11
CA VAL A 78 4.27 7.44 -16.79
C VAL A 78 5.63 6.87 -17.14
#